data_74da2471e40cedb57baa8d927976c79b
#
_entry.id   74da2471e40cedb57baa8d927976c79b
#
_cell.length_a   1.000
_cell.length_b   1.000
_cell.length_c   1.000
_cell.angle_alpha   90.00
_cell.angle_beta   90.00
_cell.angle_gamma   90.00
#
_symmetry.space_group_name_H-M   'P 1'
#
loop_
_entity.id
_entity.type
_entity.pdbx_description
1 polymer ?
#
loop_
_entity_poly.entity_id
_entity_poly.type
_entity_poly.pdbx_seq_one_letter_code
_entity_poly.pdbx_strand_id
1 'polypeptide(L)'
;EPELELLGDIQGKKILHLQCHFGQDSISLARMGAEVIAVDLSDKAIVEARILAEKCGVDVNFIESNVYDLPNVLEEKFDIVFTSYGVIGWLPDLEKWAKVIQHFLKPNGEFIMIEFHPVIWMFDDDFTKVAYDYQSTEPIVETYEGTYADKDAAITQEYVMWNHALSEVFQ
;
A
#
# COMPACT_ATOMS: atom_id res chain seq x y z
N GLU A 1 6.05 -16.84 -5.36
CA GLU A 1 5.41 -15.52 -5.34
C GLU A 1 6.50 -14.47 -5.46
N PRO A 2 6.37 -13.45 -6.33
CA PRO A 2 7.44 -12.50 -6.64
C PRO A 2 7.92 -11.72 -5.41
N GLU A 3 7.04 -11.38 -4.49
CA GLU A 3 7.36 -10.71 -3.24
C GLU A 3 8.32 -11.53 -2.36
N LEU A 4 8.14 -12.84 -2.27
CA LEU A 4 9.00 -13.71 -1.49
C LEU A 4 10.42 -13.82 -2.08
N GLU A 5 10.54 -13.79 -3.40
CA GLU A 5 11.84 -13.81 -4.09
C GLU A 5 12.61 -12.51 -3.86
N LEU A 6 11.92 -11.37 -3.84
CA LEU A 6 12.52 -10.06 -3.60
C LEU A 6 12.85 -9.82 -2.14
N LEU A 7 11.99 -10.25 -1.21
CA LEU A 7 12.18 -10.10 0.23
C LEU A 7 13.34 -10.97 0.75
N GLY A 8 13.51 -12.17 0.19
CA GLY A 8 14.52 -13.13 0.64
C GLY A 8 14.36 -13.53 2.10
N ASP A 9 15.45 -13.61 2.85
CA ASP A 9 15.41 -13.87 4.29
C ASP A 9 15.15 -12.58 5.08
N ILE A 10 13.97 -12.51 5.71
CA ILE A 10 13.53 -11.36 6.50
C ILE A 10 13.49 -11.65 8.01
N GLN A 11 13.99 -12.80 8.46
CA GLN A 11 14.04 -13.13 9.88
C GLN A 11 14.76 -12.05 10.69
N GLY A 12 14.06 -11.44 11.65
CA GLY A 12 14.58 -10.38 12.51
C GLY A 12 14.80 -9.02 11.85
N LYS A 13 14.42 -8.85 10.57
CA LYS A 13 14.43 -7.53 9.92
C LYS A 13 13.26 -6.67 10.41
N LYS A 14 13.48 -5.37 10.55
CA LYS A 14 12.42 -4.38 10.76
C LYS A 14 11.83 -3.96 9.41
N ILE A 15 10.54 -4.15 9.25
CA ILE A 15 9.80 -3.83 8.02
C ILE A 15 8.71 -2.80 8.29
N LEU A 16 8.69 -1.74 7.48
CA LEU A 16 7.57 -0.79 7.42
C LEU A 16 6.72 -1.14 6.19
N HIS A 17 5.50 -1.59 6.42
CA HIS A 17 4.53 -1.84 5.35
C HIS A 17 3.60 -0.63 5.21
N LEU A 18 3.76 0.11 4.13
CA LEU A 18 2.93 1.28 3.82
C LEU A 18 1.66 0.87 3.08
N GLN A 19 0.53 1.52 3.43
CA GLN A 19 -0.79 1.30 2.82
C GLN A 19 -1.21 -0.18 2.89
N CYS A 20 -1.16 -0.71 4.12
CA CYS A 20 -1.27 -2.14 4.41
C CYS A 20 -2.70 -2.70 4.32
N HIS A 21 -3.72 -1.85 4.16
CA HIS A 21 -5.13 -2.23 4.11
C HIS A 21 -5.51 -3.13 5.31
N PHE A 22 -6.07 -4.33 5.08
CA PHE A 22 -6.43 -5.28 6.15
C PHE A 22 -5.24 -6.05 6.75
N GLY A 23 -4.00 -5.68 6.42
CA GLY A 23 -2.79 -6.19 7.04
C GLY A 23 -2.44 -7.65 6.74
N GLN A 24 -3.02 -8.28 5.72
CA GLN A 24 -2.77 -9.68 5.39
C GLN A 24 -1.30 -9.95 5.08
N ASP A 25 -0.68 -9.10 4.26
CA ASP A 25 0.75 -9.21 3.94
C ASP A 25 1.61 -8.87 5.16
N SER A 26 1.22 -7.86 5.96
CA SER A 26 1.90 -7.53 7.22
C SER A 26 1.96 -8.71 8.17
N ILE A 27 0.84 -9.44 8.32
CA ILE A 27 0.74 -10.64 9.14
C ILE A 27 1.62 -11.76 8.56
N SER A 28 1.65 -11.90 7.24
CA SER A 28 2.49 -12.89 6.57
C SER A 28 3.98 -12.61 6.78
N LEU A 29 4.42 -11.35 6.66
CA LEU A 29 5.78 -10.91 6.94
C LEU A 29 6.18 -11.18 8.41
N ALA A 30 5.30 -10.88 9.36
CA ALA A 30 5.55 -11.15 10.78
C ALA A 30 5.65 -12.67 11.07
N ARG A 31 4.83 -13.50 10.41
CA ARG A 31 4.93 -14.97 10.51
C ARG A 31 6.24 -15.52 9.94
N MET A 32 6.88 -14.81 9.03
CA MET A 32 8.22 -15.11 8.50
C MET A 32 9.34 -14.62 9.41
N GLY A 33 9.00 -14.02 10.56
CA GLY A 33 9.94 -13.61 11.60
C GLY A 33 10.42 -12.17 11.53
N ALA A 34 9.79 -11.31 10.69
CA ALA A 34 10.08 -9.89 10.68
C ALA A 34 9.40 -9.14 11.85
N GLU A 35 10.01 -8.05 12.30
CA GLU A 35 9.36 -7.04 13.14
C GLU A 35 8.62 -6.04 12.25
N VAL A 36 7.28 -6.07 12.27
CA VAL A 36 6.47 -5.32 11.31
C VAL A 36 5.73 -4.16 11.96
N ILE A 37 5.92 -2.97 11.39
CA ILE A 37 5.02 -1.82 11.56
C ILE A 37 4.25 -1.66 10.25
N ALA A 38 2.93 -1.56 10.34
CA ALA A 38 2.05 -1.47 9.18
C ALA A 38 1.14 -0.24 9.28
N VAL A 39 0.99 0.48 8.19
CA VAL A 39 0.32 1.80 8.17
C VAL A 39 -0.75 1.83 7.11
N ASP A 40 -1.92 2.35 7.48
CA ASP A 40 -2.99 2.66 6.52
C ASP A 40 -3.74 3.92 6.94
N LEU A 41 -4.37 4.59 5.98
CA LEU A 41 -5.22 5.75 6.22
C LEU A 41 -6.58 5.36 6.80
N SER A 42 -7.08 4.17 6.47
CA SER A 42 -8.41 3.69 6.85
C SER A 42 -8.43 3.18 8.28
N ASP A 43 -9.13 3.90 9.17
CA ASP A 43 -9.41 3.49 10.54
C ASP A 43 -10.06 2.10 10.61
N LYS A 44 -11.04 1.84 9.71
CA LYS A 44 -11.74 0.55 9.63
C LYS A 44 -10.82 -0.58 9.21
N ALA A 45 -9.97 -0.35 8.21
CA ALA A 45 -9.01 -1.36 7.76
C ALA A 45 -8.02 -1.70 8.88
N ILE A 46 -7.52 -0.71 9.61
CA ILE A 46 -6.62 -0.91 10.76
C ILE A 46 -7.30 -1.69 11.90
N VAL A 47 -8.57 -1.43 12.18
CA VAL A 47 -9.33 -2.20 13.19
C VAL A 47 -9.42 -3.67 12.78
N GLU A 48 -9.79 -3.96 11.53
CA GLU A 48 -9.89 -5.33 11.02
C GLU A 48 -8.52 -6.02 10.97
N ALA A 49 -7.46 -5.29 10.60
CA ALA A 49 -6.09 -5.80 10.59
C ALA A 49 -5.64 -6.26 11.99
N ARG A 50 -5.93 -5.47 13.04
CA ARG A 50 -5.65 -5.84 14.43
C ARG A 50 -6.40 -7.09 14.86
N ILE A 51 -7.70 -7.18 14.53
CA ILE A 51 -8.54 -8.36 14.83
C ILE A 51 -7.98 -9.60 14.12
N LEU A 52 -7.55 -9.45 12.86
CA LEU A 52 -6.98 -10.55 12.08
C LEU A 52 -5.64 -11.02 12.66
N ALA A 53 -4.76 -10.10 13.04
CA ALA A 53 -3.46 -10.40 13.65
C ALA A 53 -3.64 -11.15 14.99
N GLU A 54 -4.58 -10.70 15.84
CA GLU A 54 -4.93 -11.38 17.09
C GLU A 54 -5.41 -12.81 16.84
N LYS A 55 -6.33 -13.02 15.89
CA LYS A 55 -6.82 -14.35 15.51
C LYS A 55 -5.71 -15.27 14.98
N CYS A 56 -4.71 -14.69 14.31
CA CYS A 56 -3.54 -15.41 13.80
C CYS A 56 -2.46 -15.65 14.86
N GLY A 57 -2.58 -15.03 16.05
CA GLY A 57 -1.57 -15.11 17.11
C GLY A 57 -0.23 -14.45 16.70
N VAL A 58 -0.29 -13.35 15.95
CA VAL A 58 0.87 -12.66 15.38
C VAL A 58 0.91 -11.23 15.89
N ASP A 59 2.10 -10.77 16.25
CA ASP A 59 2.32 -9.39 16.69
C ASP A 59 2.72 -8.50 15.51
N VAL A 60 1.89 -7.49 15.23
CA VAL A 60 2.12 -6.45 14.22
C VAL A 60 1.68 -5.12 14.80
N ASN A 61 2.52 -4.10 14.74
CA ASN A 61 2.15 -2.76 15.15
C ASN A 61 1.43 -2.02 14.02
N PHE A 62 0.11 -1.86 14.13
CA PHE A 62 -0.72 -1.15 13.15
C PHE A 62 -0.93 0.30 13.55
N ILE A 63 -0.62 1.23 12.63
CA ILE A 63 -0.76 2.68 12.79
C ILE A 63 -1.78 3.20 11.77
N GLU A 64 -2.80 3.91 12.25
CA GLU A 64 -3.68 4.71 11.41
C GLU A 64 -2.99 6.05 11.13
N SER A 65 -2.64 6.30 9.88
CA SER A 65 -2.03 7.56 9.46
C SER A 65 -2.12 7.77 7.97
N ASN A 66 -2.24 9.04 7.56
CA ASN A 66 -1.91 9.41 6.19
C ASN A 66 -0.41 9.18 5.97
N VAL A 67 -0.06 8.51 4.87
CA VAL A 67 1.34 8.18 4.55
C VAL A 67 2.25 9.41 4.52
N TYR A 68 1.75 10.54 4.04
CA TYR A 68 2.51 11.80 3.97
C TYR A 68 2.78 12.44 5.33
N ASP A 69 1.97 12.13 6.33
CA ASP A 69 2.10 12.66 7.70
C ASP A 69 2.83 11.69 8.63
N LEU A 70 3.11 10.47 8.16
CA LEU A 70 3.76 9.44 8.95
C LEU A 70 5.08 9.87 9.60
N PRO A 71 5.95 10.69 8.97
CA PRO A 71 7.17 11.20 9.63
C PRO A 71 6.94 12.04 10.88
N ASN A 72 5.71 12.50 11.13
CA ASN A 72 5.34 13.26 12.32
C ASN A 72 4.92 12.36 13.50
N VAL A 73 4.64 11.08 13.26
CA VAL A 73 4.10 10.15 14.25
C VAL A 73 4.96 8.92 14.48
N LEU A 74 5.97 8.70 13.62
CA LEU A 74 6.88 7.56 13.70
C LEU A 74 8.33 8.04 13.48
N GLU A 75 9.24 7.67 14.40
CA GLU A 75 10.66 8.09 14.33
C GLU A 75 11.62 6.93 13.97
N GLU A 76 11.13 5.70 13.92
CA GLU A 76 11.94 4.52 13.68
C GLU A 76 12.50 4.44 12.25
N LYS A 77 13.56 3.65 12.07
CA LYS A 77 14.17 3.34 10.76
C LYS A 77 14.10 1.84 10.50
N PHE A 78 13.96 1.47 9.24
CA PHE A 78 13.64 0.12 8.80
C PHE A 78 14.70 -0.45 7.86
N ASP A 79 14.85 -1.77 7.91
CA ASP A 79 15.69 -2.52 6.97
C ASP A 79 15.02 -2.57 5.61
N ILE A 80 13.68 -2.67 5.62
CA ILE A 80 12.85 -2.72 4.42
C ILE A 80 11.66 -1.79 4.60
N VAL A 81 11.37 -0.99 3.57
CA VAL A 81 10.05 -0.37 3.36
C VAL A 81 9.36 -1.15 2.24
N PHE A 82 8.16 -1.61 2.50
CA PHE A 82 7.42 -2.52 1.61
C PHE A 82 6.06 -1.94 1.24
N THR A 83 5.64 -2.15 -0.01
CA THR A 83 4.27 -1.91 -0.48
C THR A 83 3.84 -3.01 -1.46
N SER A 84 2.55 -3.35 -1.46
CA SER A 84 2.01 -4.39 -2.30
C SER A 84 0.68 -4.00 -2.94
N TYR A 85 0.60 -4.24 -4.24
CA TYR A 85 -0.57 -4.23 -5.12
C TYR A 85 -1.58 -3.08 -4.99
N GLY A 86 -1.62 -2.19 -5.99
CA GLY A 86 -2.65 -1.16 -6.12
C GLY A 86 -2.45 0.05 -5.21
N VAL A 87 -1.21 0.33 -4.81
CA VAL A 87 -0.88 1.37 -3.84
C VAL A 87 -0.78 2.76 -4.48
N ILE A 88 -0.05 2.87 -5.59
CA ILE A 88 0.29 4.17 -6.17
C ILE A 88 -0.91 4.93 -6.72
N GLY A 89 -1.94 4.21 -7.18
CA GLY A 89 -3.15 4.84 -7.70
C GLY A 89 -3.93 5.69 -6.68
N TRP A 90 -3.68 5.53 -5.39
CA TRP A 90 -4.28 6.33 -4.31
C TRP A 90 -3.45 7.57 -3.93
N LEU A 91 -2.32 7.80 -4.59
CA LEU A 91 -1.36 8.82 -4.20
C LEU A 91 -1.37 9.99 -5.19
N PRO A 92 -1.65 11.22 -4.75
CA PRO A 92 -1.60 12.40 -5.61
C PRO A 92 -0.17 12.87 -5.93
N ASP A 93 0.84 12.46 -5.15
CA ASP A 93 2.21 12.99 -5.21
C ASP A 93 3.24 11.90 -4.89
N LEU A 94 3.76 11.25 -5.94
CA LEU A 94 4.76 10.20 -5.79
C LEU A 94 6.13 10.74 -5.32
N GLU A 95 6.49 11.98 -5.65
CA GLU A 95 7.76 12.57 -5.19
C GLU A 95 7.74 12.75 -3.66
N LYS A 96 6.63 13.26 -3.12
CA LYS A 96 6.45 13.37 -1.67
C LYS A 96 6.45 12.00 -0.99
N TRP A 97 5.79 11.02 -1.58
CA TRP A 97 5.77 9.65 -1.09
C TRP A 97 7.18 9.01 -1.10
N ALA A 98 7.95 9.20 -2.16
CA ALA A 98 9.34 8.73 -2.23
C ALA A 98 10.21 9.33 -1.10
N LYS A 99 9.99 10.62 -0.76
CA LYS A 99 10.67 11.26 0.38
C LYS A 99 10.29 10.62 1.72
N VAL A 100 9.03 10.18 1.89
CA VAL A 100 8.60 9.43 3.08
C VAL A 100 9.32 8.09 3.14
N ILE A 101 9.39 7.34 2.04
CA ILE A 101 10.12 6.08 1.97
C ILE A 101 11.60 6.28 2.35
N GLN A 102 12.26 7.26 1.71
CA GLN A 102 13.65 7.61 2.01
C GLN A 102 13.85 7.98 3.49
N HIS A 103 12.89 8.71 4.07
CA HIS A 103 12.94 9.09 5.48
C HIS A 103 12.99 7.85 6.38
N PHE A 104 12.27 6.80 6.08
CA PHE A 104 12.16 5.62 6.93
C PHE A 104 13.25 4.57 6.70
N LEU A 105 13.96 4.60 5.58
CA LEU A 105 15.03 3.63 5.31
C LEU A 105 16.26 3.86 6.19
N LYS A 106 16.83 2.78 6.70
CA LYS A 106 18.19 2.74 7.24
C LYS A 106 19.22 2.95 6.13
N PRO A 107 20.48 3.33 6.46
CA PRO A 107 21.57 3.18 5.51
C PRO A 107 21.66 1.73 5.01
N ASN A 108 21.67 1.53 3.70
CA ASN A 108 21.58 0.22 3.01
C ASN A 108 20.24 -0.53 3.20
N GLY A 109 19.20 0.13 3.68
CA GLY A 109 17.84 -0.41 3.65
C GLY A 109 17.29 -0.46 2.24
N GLU A 110 16.32 -1.33 2.00
CA GLU A 110 15.75 -1.60 0.68
C GLU A 110 14.29 -1.15 0.62
N PHE A 111 13.90 -0.55 -0.50
CA PHE A 111 12.49 -0.35 -0.82
C PHE A 111 12.05 -1.44 -1.79
N ILE A 112 11.00 -2.16 -1.42
CA ILE A 112 10.41 -3.23 -2.23
C ILE A 112 8.96 -2.85 -2.53
N MET A 113 8.66 -2.73 -3.81
CA MET A 113 7.32 -2.44 -4.31
C MET A 113 6.87 -3.54 -5.26
N ILE A 114 5.71 -4.12 -5.01
CA ILE A 114 5.02 -5.01 -5.93
C ILE A 114 3.77 -4.28 -6.40
N GLU A 115 3.71 -3.95 -7.67
CA GLU A 115 2.63 -3.14 -8.22
C GLU A 115 2.15 -3.65 -9.57
N PHE A 116 0.92 -3.34 -9.91
CA PHE A 116 0.38 -3.60 -11.23
C PHE A 116 1.05 -2.67 -12.26
N HIS A 117 1.31 -3.19 -13.45
CA HIS A 117 1.82 -2.36 -14.53
C HIS A 117 0.81 -1.25 -14.87
N PRO A 118 1.21 0.03 -14.98
CA PRO A 118 0.29 1.15 -15.17
C PRO A 118 -0.68 1.04 -16.35
N VAL A 119 -0.34 0.24 -17.36
CA VAL A 119 -1.24 0.00 -18.48
C VAL A 119 -2.58 -0.62 -18.07
N ILE A 120 -2.63 -1.33 -16.93
CA ILE A 120 -3.87 -1.97 -16.48
C ILE A 120 -4.91 -0.94 -16.06
N TRP A 121 -4.46 0.16 -15.50
CA TRP A 121 -5.31 1.26 -15.03
C TRP A 121 -5.87 2.15 -16.15
N MET A 122 -5.48 1.87 -17.41
CA MET A 122 -6.10 2.53 -18.57
C MET A 122 -7.45 1.95 -18.95
N PHE A 123 -7.77 0.75 -18.48
CA PHE A 123 -8.99 0.04 -18.87
C PHE A 123 -10.15 0.34 -17.93
N ASP A 124 -11.37 0.12 -18.45
CA ASP A 124 -12.57 0.05 -17.62
C ASP A 124 -12.55 -1.20 -16.72
N ASP A 125 -13.45 -1.26 -15.74
CA ASP A 125 -13.52 -2.35 -14.75
C ASP A 125 -13.71 -3.75 -15.38
N ASP A 126 -14.28 -3.82 -16.55
CA ASP A 126 -14.52 -5.08 -17.29
C ASP A 126 -13.38 -5.42 -18.26
N PHE A 127 -12.34 -4.60 -18.34
CA PHE A 127 -11.20 -4.73 -19.28
C PHE A 127 -11.63 -4.82 -20.74
N THR A 128 -12.72 -4.14 -21.12
CA THR A 128 -13.28 -4.21 -22.46
C THR A 128 -12.79 -3.10 -23.38
N LYS A 129 -12.40 -1.95 -22.83
CA LYS A 129 -11.94 -0.76 -23.57
C LYS A 129 -11.00 0.08 -22.74
N VAL A 130 -10.17 0.88 -23.41
CA VAL A 130 -9.41 1.95 -22.80
C VAL A 130 -10.39 3.07 -22.42
N ALA A 131 -10.44 3.42 -21.15
CA ALA A 131 -11.32 4.42 -20.56
C ALA A 131 -10.57 5.61 -19.98
N TYR A 132 -9.30 5.42 -19.60
CA TYR A 132 -8.50 6.42 -18.90
C TYR A 132 -7.15 6.64 -19.57
N ASP A 133 -6.57 7.82 -19.36
CA ASP A 133 -5.23 8.14 -19.82
C ASP A 133 -4.17 7.34 -19.05
N TYR A 134 -3.04 7.05 -19.70
CA TYR A 134 -1.91 6.35 -19.10
C TYR A 134 -1.27 7.12 -17.93
N GLN A 135 -1.34 8.44 -17.98
CA GLN A 135 -0.92 9.35 -16.92
C GLN A 135 -2.00 10.42 -16.75
N SER A 136 -2.56 10.52 -15.57
CA SER A 136 -3.54 11.57 -15.29
C SER A 136 -2.85 12.80 -14.69
N THR A 137 -3.24 13.97 -15.20
CA THR A 137 -2.85 15.27 -14.62
C THR A 137 -3.85 15.75 -13.57
N GLU A 138 -5.08 15.25 -13.66
CA GLU A 138 -6.18 15.52 -12.73
C GLU A 138 -6.63 14.22 -12.07
N PRO A 139 -7.23 14.28 -10.88
CA PRO A 139 -7.75 13.09 -10.23
C PRO A 139 -8.88 12.46 -11.05
N ILE A 140 -8.90 11.15 -11.11
CA ILE A 140 -10.02 10.36 -11.59
C ILE A 140 -11.00 10.20 -10.41
N VAL A 141 -12.21 10.76 -10.54
CA VAL A 141 -13.22 10.68 -9.49
C VAL A 141 -14.38 9.83 -9.97
N GLU A 142 -14.64 8.75 -9.26
CA GLU A 142 -15.71 7.81 -9.59
C GLU A 142 -16.55 7.46 -8.38
N THR A 143 -17.82 7.19 -8.64
CA THR A 143 -18.78 6.77 -7.61
C THR A 143 -19.19 5.34 -7.87
N TYR A 144 -18.96 4.47 -6.89
CA TYR A 144 -19.31 3.06 -6.96
C TYR A 144 -20.41 2.72 -5.95
N GLU A 145 -21.31 1.83 -6.37
CA GLU A 145 -22.21 1.11 -5.46
C GLU A 145 -21.52 -0.18 -5.03
N GLY A 146 -21.50 -0.42 -3.72
CA GLY A 146 -20.74 -1.54 -3.14
C GLY A 146 -19.28 -1.19 -2.83
N THR A 147 -18.46 -2.22 -2.66
CA THR A 147 -17.00 -2.09 -2.54
C THR A 147 -16.31 -3.01 -3.55
N TYR A 148 -15.01 -2.81 -3.78
CA TYR A 148 -14.25 -3.74 -4.61
C TYR A 148 -14.20 -5.16 -4.04
N ALA A 149 -14.40 -5.32 -2.72
CA ALA A 149 -14.44 -6.62 -2.03
C ALA A 149 -15.83 -7.24 -1.98
N ASP A 150 -16.89 -6.40 -1.98
CA ASP A 150 -18.30 -6.81 -1.95
C ASP A 150 -19.13 -5.85 -2.81
N LYS A 151 -19.42 -6.27 -4.03
CA LYS A 151 -20.19 -5.48 -5.00
C LYS A 151 -21.66 -5.33 -4.63
N ASP A 152 -22.19 -6.19 -3.75
CA ASP A 152 -23.58 -6.19 -3.31
C ASP A 152 -23.78 -5.39 -1.98
N ALA A 153 -22.71 -4.85 -1.42
CA ALA A 153 -22.80 -4.01 -0.23
C ALA A 153 -23.65 -2.75 -0.50
N ALA A 154 -24.62 -2.49 0.36
CA ALA A 154 -25.55 -1.35 0.23
C ALA A 154 -24.89 -0.03 0.67
N ILE A 155 -23.75 0.31 0.08
CA ILE A 155 -22.99 1.54 0.30
C ILE A 155 -22.61 2.16 -1.03
N THR A 156 -22.63 3.50 -1.07
CA THR A 156 -22.13 4.28 -2.20
C THR A 156 -20.86 5.00 -1.73
N GLN A 157 -19.77 4.83 -2.47
CA GLN A 157 -18.48 5.44 -2.15
C GLN A 157 -17.96 6.23 -3.34
N GLU A 158 -17.33 7.35 -3.07
CA GLU A 158 -16.56 8.11 -4.04
C GLU A 158 -15.08 7.72 -3.90
N TYR A 159 -14.47 7.33 -5.02
CA TYR A 159 -13.06 7.05 -5.11
C TYR A 159 -12.35 8.16 -5.87
N VAL A 160 -11.20 8.56 -5.36
CA VAL A 160 -10.33 9.55 -5.99
C VAL A 160 -9.00 8.88 -6.26
N MET A 161 -8.64 8.73 -7.53
CA MET A 161 -7.48 7.97 -7.98
C MET A 161 -6.65 8.74 -8.99
N TRP A 162 -5.42 8.28 -9.21
CA TRP A 162 -4.48 8.83 -10.20
C TRP A 162 -3.85 7.70 -11.00
N ASN A 163 -3.68 7.91 -12.31
CA ASN A 163 -2.86 7.05 -13.14
C ASN A 163 -1.44 7.64 -13.24
N HIS A 164 -0.46 6.86 -12.84
CA HIS A 164 0.95 7.23 -12.86
C HIS A 164 1.69 6.45 -13.94
N ALA A 165 2.30 7.16 -14.90
CA ALA A 165 3.13 6.53 -15.92
C ALA A 165 4.41 5.94 -15.31
N LEU A 166 4.98 4.89 -15.93
CA LEU A 166 6.27 4.34 -15.48
C LEU A 166 7.39 5.39 -15.40
N SER A 167 7.37 6.38 -16.28
CA SER A 167 8.34 7.49 -16.24
C SER A 167 8.25 8.31 -14.96
N GLU A 168 7.07 8.40 -14.33
CA GLU A 168 6.87 9.09 -13.07
C GLU A 168 7.29 8.19 -11.89
N VAL A 169 6.99 6.90 -11.97
CA VAL A 169 7.36 5.93 -10.93
C VAL A 169 8.87 5.77 -10.79
N PHE A 170 9.65 5.94 -11.90
CA PHE A 170 11.09 5.75 -11.92
C PHE A 170 11.90 7.07 -11.90
N GLN A 171 11.30 8.19 -11.54
CA GLN A 171 12.02 9.45 -11.33
C GLN A 171 12.66 9.50 -9.94
#